data_a90b8cfc8daed4c7beaa68917b5db502
#
_entry.id   a90b8cfc8daed4c7beaa68917b5db502
#
_cell.length_a   1.000
_cell.length_b   1.000
_cell.length_c   1.000
_cell.angle_alpha   90.00
_cell.angle_beta   90.00
_cell.angle_gamma   90.00
#
_symmetry.space_group_name_H-M   'P 1'
#
loop_
_entity.id
_entity.type
_entity.pdbx_description
1 polymer ?
#
loop_
_entity_poly.entity_id
_entity_poly.type
_entity_poly.pdbx_seq_one_letter_code
_entity_poly.pdbx_strand_id
1 'polypeptide(L)'
;YTGSQYNFNKRNKYKNNINPGHGGSYGNYENEVIAGNLFNYPYIHGKALKENGYSFVSCNKEAVTNGMASIIDYDMIDLILGEEKETLTGKNKRYKTFPKELQIALQDYLDMGGNIFASGAYIASDILENENCEPDDVVFLKTILKVGLGESKFRSNGSIESANSEFTSFKHPFYHYCQVLNEKKYAVEAPDALIPANGSQPILLFGNNPGAVAAVAYKGKYKTVISSIPFEALTTEYQRNKWMREIIQFFETK
;
A
#
# COMPACT_ATOMS: atom_id res chain seq x y z
N TYR A 1 -2.72 -4.06 11.02
CA TYR A 1 -2.52 -5.34 10.35
C TYR A 1 -3.32 -5.36 9.07
N THR A 2 -2.64 -5.55 8.01
CA THR A 2 -3.22 -5.56 6.68
C THR A 2 -2.94 -6.91 6.04
N GLY A 3 -3.86 -7.57 5.52
CA GLY A 3 -3.68 -8.84 4.91
C GLY A 3 -4.46 -9.95 5.58
N SER A 4 -4.33 -11.13 5.03
CA SER A 4 -5.01 -12.30 5.53
C SER A 4 -4.58 -12.63 6.96
N GLN A 5 -5.54 -13.03 7.76
CA GLN A 5 -5.25 -13.50 9.11
C GLN A 5 -4.62 -14.88 9.07
N TYR A 6 -3.36 -14.97 9.46
CA TYR A 6 -2.65 -16.22 9.55
C TYR A 6 -2.73 -16.81 10.96
N ASN A 7 -2.93 -18.10 11.03
CA ASN A 7 -2.82 -18.79 12.29
C ASN A 7 -1.38 -19.27 12.51
N PHE A 8 -0.60 -18.48 13.19
CA PHE A 8 0.81 -18.77 13.49
C PHE A 8 1.05 -20.06 14.29
N ASN A 9 0.01 -20.64 14.89
CA ASN A 9 0.11 -21.91 15.59
C ASN A 9 -0.09 -23.12 14.66
N LYS A 10 -0.40 -22.91 13.39
CA LYS A 10 -0.70 -23.97 12.42
C LYS A 10 0.28 -23.96 11.26
N ARG A 11 1.55 -24.20 11.53
CA ARG A 11 2.63 -24.24 10.53
C ARG A 11 2.32 -25.08 9.30
N ASN A 12 1.66 -26.22 9.47
CA ASN A 12 1.47 -27.18 8.40
C ASN A 12 0.54 -26.70 7.28
N LYS A 13 -0.31 -25.73 7.54
CA LYS A 13 -1.31 -25.29 6.56
C LYS A 13 -0.66 -24.63 5.33
N TYR A 14 0.49 -24.01 5.50
CA TYR A 14 1.18 -23.27 4.45
C TYR A 14 2.55 -23.85 4.09
N LYS A 15 2.95 -24.93 4.74
CA LYS A 15 4.27 -25.55 4.58
C LYS A 15 4.60 -25.94 3.14
N ASN A 16 3.59 -26.27 2.34
CA ASN A 16 3.74 -26.66 0.93
C ASN A 16 3.15 -25.62 -0.01
N ASN A 17 3.06 -24.37 0.38
CA ASN A 17 2.62 -23.31 -0.52
C ASN A 17 3.67 -23.12 -1.62
N ILE A 18 3.34 -23.59 -2.82
CA ILE A 18 4.18 -23.50 -4.02
C ILE A 18 3.97 -22.19 -4.78
N ASN A 19 2.97 -21.39 -4.37
CA ASN A 19 2.65 -20.09 -4.97
C ASN A 19 2.78 -18.99 -3.92
N PRO A 20 4.00 -18.59 -3.55
CA PRO A 20 4.22 -17.45 -2.69
C PRO A 20 3.69 -16.17 -3.34
N GLY A 21 3.38 -15.16 -2.55
CA GLY A 21 2.92 -13.87 -3.05
C GLY A 21 1.39 -13.67 -3.07
N HIS A 22 0.60 -14.62 -2.57
CA HIS A 22 -0.83 -14.45 -2.36
C HIS A 22 -1.15 -14.14 -0.89
N GLY A 23 -1.02 -12.87 -0.52
CA GLY A 23 -1.32 -12.42 0.84
C GLY A 23 -0.26 -12.77 1.87
N GLY A 24 0.87 -13.28 1.44
CA GLY A 24 2.04 -13.59 2.24
C GLY A 24 3.03 -14.31 1.38
N SER A 25 4.25 -13.85 1.32
CA SER A 25 5.24 -14.29 0.34
C SER A 25 5.54 -15.76 0.48
N TYR A 26 5.88 -16.29 1.51
CA TYR A 26 6.25 -17.69 1.70
C TYR A 26 5.53 -18.26 2.91
N GLY A 27 4.55 -19.11 2.71
CA GLY A 27 3.72 -19.66 3.78
C GLY A 27 4.48 -20.31 4.94
N ASN A 28 5.67 -20.83 4.69
CA ASN A 28 6.53 -21.37 5.76
C ASN A 28 6.98 -20.30 6.74
N TYR A 29 7.23 -19.10 6.28
CA TYR A 29 7.73 -18.00 7.10
C TYR A 29 6.63 -17.19 7.76
N GLU A 30 5.41 -17.26 7.27
CA GLU A 30 4.26 -16.62 7.90
C GLU A 30 3.87 -17.27 9.22
N ASN A 31 4.22 -18.52 9.40
CA ASN A 31 3.92 -19.30 10.59
C ASN A 31 5.11 -19.38 11.56
N GLU A 32 6.21 -18.74 11.25
CA GLU A 32 7.39 -18.70 12.10
C GLU A 32 7.61 -17.30 12.63
N VAL A 33 7.96 -17.21 13.91
CA VAL A 33 8.40 -15.94 14.48
C VAL A 33 9.81 -15.69 13.97
N ILE A 34 9.91 -14.78 13.01
CA ILE A 34 11.20 -14.34 12.48
C ILE A 34 11.48 -12.95 13.05
N ALA A 35 12.66 -12.77 13.60
CA ALA A 35 13.07 -11.50 14.17
C ALA A 35 12.92 -10.36 13.12
N GLY A 36 12.12 -9.36 13.44
CA GLY A 36 11.86 -8.23 12.56
C GLY A 36 10.70 -8.41 11.56
N ASN A 37 10.15 -9.60 11.40
CA ASN A 37 8.97 -9.86 10.58
C ASN A 37 7.77 -10.21 11.48
N LEU A 38 7.33 -9.24 12.25
CA LEU A 38 6.29 -9.41 13.26
C LEU A 38 4.91 -8.93 12.79
N PHE A 39 4.76 -8.59 11.51
CA PHE A 39 3.54 -7.99 10.96
C PHE A 39 3.06 -6.74 11.72
N ASN A 40 4.00 -6.04 12.35
CA ASN A 40 3.73 -4.84 13.13
C ASN A 40 3.81 -3.57 12.27
N TYR A 41 3.22 -3.61 11.10
CA TYR A 41 3.24 -2.52 10.13
C TYR A 41 2.72 -1.19 10.70
N PRO A 42 1.64 -1.16 11.50
CA PRO A 42 1.21 0.07 12.17
C PRO A 42 2.29 0.71 13.04
N TYR A 43 3.16 -0.09 13.67
CA TYR A 43 4.30 0.43 14.41
C TYR A 43 5.35 1.07 13.49
N ILE A 44 5.65 0.44 12.35
CA ILE A 44 6.66 0.94 11.40
C ILE A 44 6.20 2.27 10.79
N HIS A 45 4.96 2.34 10.36
CA HIS A 45 4.35 3.57 9.83
C HIS A 45 4.23 4.64 10.91
N GLY A 46 3.68 4.29 12.07
CA GLY A 46 3.52 5.21 13.20
C GLY A 46 4.83 5.77 13.72
N LYS A 47 5.90 4.96 13.71
CA LYS A 47 7.24 5.45 14.05
C LYS A 47 7.69 6.55 13.08
N ALA A 48 7.50 6.35 11.78
CA ALA A 48 7.86 7.34 10.78
C ALA A 48 7.01 8.63 10.90
N LEU A 49 5.71 8.51 11.20
CA LEU A 49 4.86 9.66 11.50
C LEU A 49 5.37 10.43 12.73
N LYS A 50 5.66 9.72 13.82
CA LYS A 50 6.14 10.33 15.06
C LYS A 50 7.49 11.03 14.89
N GLU A 51 8.41 10.44 14.15
CA GLU A 51 9.72 11.04 13.84
C GLU A 51 9.58 12.32 12.99
N ASN A 52 8.47 12.48 12.29
CA ASN A 52 8.12 13.70 11.57
C ASN A 52 7.22 14.66 12.36
N GLY A 53 6.99 14.40 13.66
CA GLY A 53 6.29 15.31 14.57
C GLY A 53 4.78 15.12 14.64
N TYR A 54 4.24 14.03 14.10
CA TYR A 54 2.80 13.76 14.05
C TYR A 54 2.36 12.75 15.09
N SER A 55 1.18 12.99 15.66
CA SER A 55 0.45 12.02 16.45
C SER A 55 -0.44 11.19 15.55
N PHE A 56 -0.72 9.95 15.91
CA PHE A 56 -1.58 9.06 15.15
C PHE A 56 -2.41 8.17 16.07
N VAL A 57 -3.51 7.67 15.55
CA VAL A 57 -4.26 6.53 16.06
C VAL A 57 -4.29 5.45 14.98
N SER A 58 -4.48 4.20 15.36
CA SER A 58 -4.58 3.10 14.39
C SER A 58 -5.82 2.27 14.66
N CYS A 59 -6.46 1.82 13.60
CA CYS A 59 -7.56 0.86 13.63
C CYS A 59 -7.41 -0.12 12.45
N ASN A 60 -8.18 -1.19 12.46
CA ASN A 60 -8.29 -2.06 11.29
C ASN A 60 -9.37 -1.54 10.32
N LYS A 61 -9.36 -2.03 9.09
CA LYS A 61 -10.33 -1.66 8.05
C LYS A 61 -11.76 -1.99 8.49
N GLU A 62 -11.94 -3.12 9.15
CA GLU A 62 -13.25 -3.56 9.63
C GLU A 62 -13.87 -2.59 10.64
N ALA A 63 -13.06 -1.92 11.46
CA ALA A 63 -13.57 -0.90 12.37
C ALA A 63 -14.15 0.31 11.62
N VAL A 64 -13.54 0.67 10.49
CA VAL A 64 -14.04 1.75 9.62
C VAL A 64 -15.31 1.30 8.89
N THR A 65 -15.27 0.14 8.25
CA THR A 65 -16.39 -0.37 7.44
C THR A 65 -17.63 -0.70 8.28
N ASN A 66 -17.44 -1.07 9.54
CA ASN A 66 -18.52 -1.33 10.48
C ASN A 66 -18.96 -0.08 11.28
N GLY A 67 -18.41 1.09 10.99
CA GLY A 67 -18.75 2.34 11.66
C GLY A 67 -18.28 2.46 13.12
N MET A 68 -17.38 1.58 13.56
CA MET A 68 -16.80 1.64 14.91
C MET A 68 -15.67 2.67 15.02
N ALA A 69 -15.05 3.05 13.91
CA ALA A 69 -14.05 4.09 13.83
C ALA A 69 -14.40 5.09 12.72
N SER A 70 -14.44 6.38 13.05
CA SER A 70 -14.58 7.45 12.08
C SER A 70 -13.21 7.86 11.55
N ILE A 71 -13.12 8.10 10.23
CA ILE A 71 -11.91 8.63 9.60
C ILE A 71 -12.06 10.12 9.23
N ILE A 72 -13.26 10.68 9.38
CA ILE A 72 -13.60 12.03 8.89
C ILE A 72 -12.88 13.13 9.68
N ASP A 73 -12.55 12.86 10.94
CA ASP A 73 -11.96 13.85 11.85
C ASP A 73 -10.42 13.94 11.74
N TYR A 74 -9.82 13.22 10.80
CA TYR A 74 -8.36 13.19 10.63
C TYR A 74 -7.91 13.93 9.37
N ASP A 75 -6.80 14.67 9.47
CA ASP A 75 -6.24 15.45 8.36
C ASP A 75 -5.67 14.55 7.26
N MET A 76 -5.21 13.34 7.63
CA MET A 76 -4.68 12.36 6.68
C MET A 76 -4.93 10.93 7.15
N ILE A 77 -5.07 10.05 6.17
CA ILE A 77 -5.16 8.60 6.35
C ILE A 77 -3.91 7.95 5.76
N ASP A 78 -3.27 7.10 6.54
CA ASP A 78 -2.21 6.19 6.10
C ASP A 78 -2.81 4.78 6.01
N LEU A 79 -3.16 4.36 4.79
CA LEU A 79 -3.79 3.07 4.52
C LEU A 79 -2.72 2.03 4.20
N ILE A 80 -2.52 1.13 5.14
CA ILE A 80 -1.51 0.07 5.08
C ILE A 80 -2.13 -1.18 4.46
N LEU A 81 -1.73 -1.52 3.24
CA LEU A 81 -2.24 -2.68 2.51
C LEU A 81 -1.22 -3.83 2.40
N GLY A 82 0.09 -3.53 2.52
CA GLY A 82 1.13 -4.55 2.45
C GLY A 82 1.05 -5.39 1.18
N GLU A 83 0.97 -6.70 1.32
CA GLU A 83 0.72 -7.65 0.22
C GLU A 83 -0.72 -8.19 0.24
N GLU A 84 -1.66 -7.41 0.73
CA GLU A 84 -3.07 -7.79 0.73
C GLU A 84 -3.58 -7.99 -0.69
N LYS A 85 -4.22 -9.12 -0.90
CA LYS A 85 -4.88 -9.50 -2.15
C LYS A 85 -6.06 -10.40 -1.84
N GLU A 86 -7.10 -10.34 -2.65
CA GLU A 86 -8.25 -11.24 -2.49
C GLU A 86 -7.78 -12.70 -2.59
N THR A 87 -7.98 -13.43 -1.51
CA THR A 87 -7.63 -14.83 -1.41
C THR A 87 -8.78 -15.63 -0.81
N LEU A 88 -9.01 -16.83 -1.33
CA LEU A 88 -9.90 -17.80 -0.72
C LEU A 88 -9.14 -18.48 0.42
N THR A 89 -9.50 -18.17 1.65
CA THR A 89 -9.07 -18.98 2.79
C THR A 89 -10.03 -20.15 2.98
N GLY A 90 -9.58 -21.25 3.57
CA GLY A 90 -10.32 -22.52 3.67
C GLY A 90 -11.69 -22.47 4.38
N LYS A 91 -12.31 -21.31 4.52
CA LYS A 91 -13.69 -21.07 4.95
C LYS A 91 -14.36 -19.99 4.08
N ASN A 92 -13.98 -19.85 2.83
CA ASN A 92 -14.52 -18.86 1.88
C ASN A 92 -14.37 -17.40 2.34
N LYS A 93 -13.44 -17.10 3.23
CA LYS A 93 -13.12 -15.71 3.56
C LYS A 93 -12.33 -15.10 2.41
N ARG A 94 -12.81 -13.98 1.90
CA ARG A 94 -12.15 -13.18 0.89
C ARG A 94 -11.61 -11.92 1.55
N TYR A 95 -10.36 -11.60 1.28
CA TYR A 95 -9.75 -10.34 1.67
C TYR A 95 -9.50 -9.55 0.39
N LYS A 96 -10.06 -8.34 0.33
CA LYS A 96 -9.83 -7.39 -0.76
C LYS A 96 -9.03 -6.20 -0.22
N THR A 97 -8.18 -5.64 -1.07
CA THR A 97 -7.50 -4.36 -0.76
C THR A 97 -8.54 -3.28 -0.46
N PHE A 98 -9.55 -3.16 -1.31
CA PHE A 98 -10.63 -2.19 -1.19
C PHE A 98 -12.01 -2.86 -1.29
N PRO A 99 -12.52 -3.44 -0.19
CA PRO A 99 -13.92 -3.89 -0.16
C PRO A 99 -14.87 -2.69 -0.34
N LYS A 100 -16.08 -2.93 -0.84
CA LYS A 100 -17.01 -1.88 -1.26
C LYS A 100 -17.32 -0.85 -0.17
N GLU A 101 -17.49 -1.31 1.06
CA GLU A 101 -17.75 -0.46 2.22
C GLU A 101 -16.57 0.47 2.49
N LEU A 102 -15.34 -0.01 2.30
CA LEU A 102 -14.15 0.82 2.43
C LEU A 102 -14.05 1.85 1.29
N GLN A 103 -14.38 1.45 0.06
CA GLN A 103 -14.40 2.39 -1.07
C GLN A 103 -15.33 3.56 -0.79
N ILE A 104 -16.54 3.30 -0.27
CA ILE A 104 -17.52 4.32 0.09
C ILE A 104 -16.95 5.25 1.17
N ALA A 105 -16.43 4.69 2.27
CA ALA A 105 -15.88 5.48 3.36
C ALA A 105 -14.70 6.37 2.93
N LEU A 106 -13.81 5.85 2.06
CA LEU A 106 -12.68 6.60 1.52
C LEU A 106 -13.14 7.70 0.55
N GLN A 107 -14.15 7.41 -0.27
CA GLN A 107 -14.73 8.41 -1.17
C GLN A 107 -15.35 9.56 -0.40
N ASP A 108 -16.18 9.27 0.60
CA ASP A 108 -16.80 10.30 1.46
C ASP A 108 -15.73 11.18 2.13
N TYR A 109 -14.68 10.56 2.65
CA TYR A 109 -13.55 11.26 3.26
C TYR A 109 -12.82 12.18 2.27
N LEU A 110 -12.54 11.69 1.05
CA LEU A 110 -11.89 12.48 0.00
C LEU A 110 -12.79 13.60 -0.51
N ASP A 111 -14.10 13.36 -0.61
CA ASP A 111 -15.07 14.38 -1.02
C ASP A 111 -15.16 15.56 -0.04
N MET A 112 -14.80 15.32 1.22
CA MET A 112 -14.65 16.36 2.23
C MET A 112 -13.28 17.08 2.18
N GLY A 113 -12.39 16.69 1.28
CA GLY A 113 -11.06 17.29 1.11
C GLY A 113 -9.94 16.59 1.90
N GLY A 114 -10.16 15.36 2.34
CA GLY A 114 -9.18 14.56 3.08
C GLY A 114 -7.96 14.19 2.24
N ASN A 115 -6.91 13.71 2.88
CA ASN A 115 -5.66 13.30 2.24
C ASN A 115 -5.39 11.82 2.52
N ILE A 116 -5.08 11.04 1.48
CA ILE A 116 -4.80 9.60 1.62
C ILE A 116 -3.41 9.26 1.10
N PHE A 117 -2.61 8.65 1.95
CA PHE A 117 -1.50 7.81 1.55
C PHE A 117 -1.93 6.35 1.61
N ALA A 118 -1.84 5.63 0.50
CA ALA A 118 -2.07 4.20 0.47
C ALA A 118 -0.86 3.48 -0.13
N SER A 119 -0.41 2.42 0.53
CA SER A 119 0.72 1.62 0.06
C SER A 119 0.42 0.13 0.12
N GLY A 120 0.65 -0.57 -1.00
CA GLY A 120 0.41 -2.01 -1.10
C GLY A 120 0.78 -2.59 -2.44
N ALA A 121 1.33 -3.82 -2.44
CA ALA A 121 1.89 -4.44 -3.64
C ALA A 121 0.86 -4.66 -4.77
N TYR A 122 -0.38 -4.94 -4.43
CA TYR A 122 -1.44 -5.30 -5.38
C TYR A 122 -2.59 -4.28 -5.39
N ILE A 123 -2.25 -3.02 -5.23
CA ILE A 123 -3.21 -1.92 -4.99
C ILE A 123 -4.16 -1.69 -6.17
N ALA A 124 -3.76 -2.04 -7.37
CA ALA A 124 -4.57 -1.90 -8.58
C ALA A 124 -5.00 -3.26 -9.16
N SER A 125 -4.11 -4.25 -9.18
CA SER A 125 -4.39 -5.57 -9.78
C SER A 125 -5.44 -6.35 -8.99
N ASP A 126 -5.50 -6.20 -7.66
CA ASP A 126 -6.49 -6.88 -6.84
C ASP A 126 -7.94 -6.52 -7.22
N ILE A 127 -8.14 -5.31 -7.71
CA ILE A 127 -9.44 -4.87 -8.22
C ILE A 127 -9.58 -5.17 -9.71
N LEU A 128 -8.65 -4.67 -10.53
CA LEU A 128 -8.83 -4.63 -11.99
C LEU A 128 -8.67 -5.99 -12.67
N GLU A 129 -7.94 -6.92 -12.06
CA GLU A 129 -7.80 -8.30 -12.56
C GLU A 129 -8.74 -9.29 -11.86
N ASN A 130 -9.59 -8.80 -10.97
CA ASN A 130 -10.56 -9.65 -10.28
C ASN A 130 -11.69 -10.02 -11.23
N GLU A 131 -12.07 -11.29 -11.29
CA GLU A 131 -13.20 -11.77 -12.09
C GLU A 131 -14.55 -11.15 -11.69
N ASN A 132 -14.65 -10.63 -10.46
CA ASN A 132 -15.82 -9.94 -9.93
C ASN A 132 -15.64 -8.41 -9.93
N CYS A 133 -14.76 -7.86 -10.76
CA CYS A 133 -14.57 -6.41 -10.90
C CYS A 133 -15.82 -5.77 -11.49
N GLU A 134 -16.37 -4.81 -10.77
CA GLU A 134 -17.55 -4.05 -11.20
C GLU A 134 -17.13 -2.70 -11.80
N PRO A 135 -17.98 -2.07 -12.66
CA PRO A 135 -17.70 -0.74 -13.20
C PRO A 135 -17.36 0.30 -12.14
N ASP A 136 -18.04 0.27 -10.99
CA ASP A 136 -17.79 1.17 -9.87
C ASP A 136 -16.41 0.99 -9.24
N ASP A 137 -15.86 -0.24 -9.25
CA ASP A 137 -14.52 -0.51 -8.78
C ASP A 137 -13.48 0.18 -9.67
N VAL A 138 -13.70 0.17 -10.97
CA VAL A 138 -12.86 0.89 -11.96
C VAL A 138 -12.95 2.41 -11.75
N VAL A 139 -14.16 2.93 -11.50
CA VAL A 139 -14.39 4.34 -11.18
C VAL A 139 -13.66 4.71 -9.90
N PHE A 140 -13.79 3.91 -8.84
CA PHE A 140 -13.10 4.16 -7.59
C PHE A 140 -11.58 4.29 -7.79
N LEU A 141 -10.94 3.33 -8.45
CA LEU A 141 -9.50 3.40 -8.69
C LEU A 141 -9.11 4.60 -9.56
N LYS A 142 -9.73 4.75 -10.73
CA LYS A 142 -9.28 5.74 -11.71
C LYS A 142 -9.73 7.16 -11.39
N THR A 143 -10.93 7.32 -10.82
CA THR A 143 -11.53 8.64 -10.62
C THR A 143 -11.40 9.13 -9.19
N ILE A 144 -11.43 8.26 -8.21
CA ILE A 144 -11.31 8.64 -6.80
C ILE A 144 -9.85 8.55 -6.33
N LEU A 145 -9.21 7.39 -6.45
CA LEU A 145 -7.80 7.24 -6.08
C LEU A 145 -6.82 7.79 -7.12
N LYS A 146 -7.27 8.06 -8.35
CA LYS A 146 -6.47 8.63 -9.44
C LYS A 146 -5.34 7.71 -9.91
N VAL A 147 -5.56 6.40 -9.90
CA VAL A 147 -4.56 5.40 -10.28
C VAL A 147 -5.17 4.32 -11.17
N GLY A 148 -4.38 3.78 -12.08
CA GLY A 148 -4.71 2.61 -12.89
C GLY A 148 -3.59 1.57 -12.83
N LEU A 149 -3.84 0.40 -13.43
CA LEU A 149 -2.88 -0.69 -13.57
C LEU A 149 -2.16 -0.59 -14.91
N GLY A 150 -0.83 -0.57 -14.87
CA GLY A 150 0.02 -0.68 -16.05
C GLY A 150 0.38 -2.14 -16.33
N GLU A 151 1.03 -2.77 -15.38
CA GLU A 151 1.41 -4.18 -15.44
C GLU A 151 1.28 -4.80 -14.06
N SER A 152 0.58 -5.92 -13.95
CA SER A 152 0.55 -6.70 -12.72
C SER A 152 1.79 -7.58 -12.62
N LYS A 153 2.18 -7.89 -11.39
CA LYS A 153 3.35 -8.75 -11.11
C LYS A 153 4.63 -8.25 -11.80
N PHE A 154 4.84 -6.95 -11.73
CA PHE A 154 6.00 -6.31 -12.33
C PHE A 154 7.31 -6.82 -11.71
N ARG A 155 8.28 -7.19 -12.55
CA ARG A 155 9.60 -7.66 -12.10
C ARG A 155 10.55 -6.48 -11.93
N SER A 156 10.82 -6.14 -10.70
CA SER A 156 11.75 -5.07 -10.33
C SER A 156 13.08 -5.63 -9.80
N ASN A 157 14.06 -4.75 -9.69
CA ASN A 157 15.34 -5.05 -9.02
C ASN A 157 15.38 -4.55 -7.55
N GLY A 158 14.23 -4.15 -6.99
CA GLY A 158 14.14 -3.64 -5.61
C GLY A 158 14.54 -2.18 -5.44
N SER A 159 14.86 -1.45 -6.52
CA SER A 159 15.09 0.00 -6.48
C SER A 159 13.94 0.77 -7.11
N ILE A 160 13.68 1.94 -6.56
CA ILE A 160 12.74 2.93 -7.09
C ILE A 160 13.40 4.31 -7.07
N GLU A 161 13.11 5.12 -8.06
CA GLU A 161 13.72 6.42 -8.28
C GLU A 161 12.64 7.51 -8.35
N SER A 162 12.97 8.72 -7.93
CA SER A 162 12.06 9.85 -8.07
C SER A 162 11.78 10.14 -9.55
N ALA A 163 10.50 10.26 -9.88
CA ALA A 163 10.07 10.73 -11.17
C ALA A 163 10.32 12.26 -11.30
N ASN A 164 10.48 12.73 -12.53
CA ASN A 164 10.44 14.16 -12.81
C ASN A 164 8.98 14.63 -12.75
N SER A 165 8.55 15.10 -11.58
CA SER A 165 7.20 15.53 -11.27
C SER A 165 7.14 17.03 -10.98
N GLU A 166 6.00 17.67 -11.25
CA GLU A 166 5.74 19.05 -10.82
C GLU A 166 5.64 19.18 -9.29
N PHE A 167 5.47 18.08 -8.57
CA PHE A 167 5.37 18.07 -7.12
C PHE A 167 6.76 18.15 -6.47
N THR A 168 7.14 19.35 -6.06
CA THR A 168 8.47 19.63 -5.50
C THR A 168 8.77 18.99 -4.15
N SER A 169 7.79 18.35 -3.52
CA SER A 169 7.96 17.62 -2.26
C SER A 169 8.76 16.34 -2.42
N PHE A 170 8.66 15.67 -3.57
CA PHE A 170 9.30 14.39 -3.84
C PHE A 170 10.68 14.59 -4.48
N LYS A 171 11.72 14.66 -3.65
CA LYS A 171 13.08 15.03 -4.07
C LYS A 171 14.14 13.99 -3.80
N HIS A 172 13.85 12.99 -2.98
CA HIS A 172 14.84 11.96 -2.66
C HIS A 172 15.14 11.13 -3.92
N PRO A 173 16.42 11.01 -4.34
CA PRO A 173 16.72 10.49 -5.67
C PRO A 173 16.33 9.02 -5.85
N PHE A 174 16.42 8.21 -4.80
CA PHE A 174 16.07 6.80 -4.87
C PHE A 174 15.74 6.20 -3.51
N TYR A 175 14.98 5.10 -3.54
CA TYR A 175 14.70 4.23 -2.41
C TYR A 175 14.97 2.78 -2.77
N HIS A 176 15.18 1.95 -1.77
CA HIS A 176 15.27 0.51 -1.93
C HIS A 176 14.22 -0.18 -1.07
N TYR A 177 13.60 -1.22 -1.61
CA TYR A 177 12.67 -2.05 -0.88
C TYR A 177 13.10 -3.51 -0.88
N CYS A 178 12.60 -4.27 0.08
CA CYS A 178 12.93 -5.67 0.23
C CYS A 178 12.24 -6.50 -0.85
N GLN A 179 13.00 -7.08 -1.77
CA GLN A 179 12.51 -7.91 -2.86
C GLN A 179 12.78 -9.40 -2.63
N VAL A 180 13.73 -9.72 -1.76
CA VAL A 180 14.10 -11.09 -1.42
C VAL A 180 13.80 -11.33 0.04
N LEU A 181 13.12 -12.44 0.32
CA LEU A 181 12.80 -12.84 1.68
C LEU A 181 14.06 -12.92 2.55
N ASN A 182 13.98 -12.35 3.73
CA ASN A 182 15.02 -12.42 4.73
C ASN A 182 14.42 -12.42 6.15
N GLU A 183 15.25 -12.63 7.15
CA GLU A 183 14.82 -12.73 8.55
C GLU A 183 14.24 -11.44 9.15
N LYS A 184 14.34 -10.32 8.46
CA LYS A 184 13.96 -9.02 9.00
C LYS A 184 12.71 -8.43 8.37
N LYS A 185 12.38 -8.84 7.15
CA LYS A 185 11.28 -8.27 6.36
C LYS A 185 10.70 -9.29 5.40
N TYR A 186 9.42 -9.19 5.14
CA TYR A 186 8.83 -9.92 4.02
C TYR A 186 9.34 -9.35 2.68
N ALA A 187 9.25 -10.15 1.63
CA ALA A 187 9.66 -9.76 0.29
C ALA A 187 8.48 -9.22 -0.51
N VAL A 188 8.68 -8.15 -1.23
CA VAL A 188 7.76 -7.64 -2.24
C VAL A 188 8.31 -8.05 -3.60
N GLU A 189 7.90 -9.21 -4.08
CA GLU A 189 8.55 -9.86 -5.23
C GLU A 189 8.04 -9.33 -6.56
N ALA A 190 6.75 -9.04 -6.63
CA ALA A 190 6.06 -8.74 -7.87
C ALA A 190 4.93 -7.71 -7.66
N PRO A 191 5.25 -6.47 -7.28
CA PRO A 191 4.27 -5.41 -7.11
C PRO A 191 3.64 -5.00 -8.45
N ASP A 192 2.57 -4.23 -8.39
CA ASP A 192 1.97 -3.61 -9.57
C ASP A 192 2.86 -2.49 -10.11
N ALA A 193 3.03 -2.40 -11.43
CA ALA A 193 3.39 -1.14 -12.07
C ALA A 193 2.10 -0.35 -12.33
N LEU A 194 2.08 0.90 -11.89
CA LEU A 194 0.91 1.77 -11.92
C LEU A 194 0.83 2.61 -13.19
N ILE A 195 -0.34 3.18 -13.44
CA ILE A 195 -0.54 4.25 -14.44
C ILE A 195 -1.21 5.44 -13.73
N PRO A 196 -0.70 6.66 -13.90
CA PRO A 196 -1.42 7.86 -13.50
C PRO A 196 -2.78 7.95 -14.16
N ALA A 197 -3.79 8.41 -13.45
CA ALA A 197 -5.15 8.58 -13.97
C ALA A 197 -5.76 9.90 -13.51
N ASN A 198 -6.59 10.49 -14.36
CA ASN A 198 -7.43 11.65 -14.05
C ASN A 198 -6.70 12.79 -13.28
N GLY A 199 -5.52 13.18 -13.80
CA GLY A 199 -4.75 14.33 -13.29
C GLY A 199 -3.71 14.00 -12.23
N SER A 200 -3.51 12.73 -11.87
CA SER A 200 -2.34 12.34 -11.07
C SER A 200 -1.06 12.33 -11.90
N GLN A 201 0.07 12.39 -11.23
CA GLN A 201 1.40 12.35 -11.84
C GLN A 201 2.25 11.25 -11.22
N PRO A 202 3.18 10.65 -11.98
CA PRO A 202 4.15 9.74 -11.41
C PRO A 202 5.08 10.50 -10.46
N ILE A 203 5.38 9.91 -9.32
CA ILE A 203 6.32 10.46 -8.33
C ILE A 203 7.49 9.50 -8.04
N LEU A 204 7.28 8.19 -8.24
CA LEU A 204 8.33 7.19 -8.18
C LEU A 204 8.23 6.25 -9.39
N LEU A 205 9.39 5.88 -9.93
CA LEU A 205 9.55 4.92 -11.03
C LEU A 205 10.36 3.71 -10.55
N PHE A 206 10.16 2.56 -11.16
CA PHE A 206 11.03 1.42 -10.92
C PHE A 206 12.41 1.63 -11.55
N GLY A 207 13.48 1.49 -10.77
CA GLY A 207 14.84 1.84 -11.19
C GLY A 207 15.41 0.98 -12.32
N ASN A 208 14.85 -0.20 -12.58
CA ASN A 208 15.22 -1.03 -13.73
C ASN A 208 14.37 -0.78 -14.99
N ASN A 209 13.34 0.06 -14.89
CA ASN A 209 12.49 0.44 -16.02
C ASN A 209 11.87 1.83 -15.77
N PRO A 210 12.47 2.91 -16.31
CA PRO A 210 12.00 4.26 -16.08
C PRO A 210 10.62 4.57 -16.71
N GLY A 211 10.05 3.64 -17.48
CA GLY A 211 8.67 3.72 -17.97
C GLY A 211 7.64 3.11 -17.00
N ALA A 212 8.07 2.34 -16.01
CA ALA A 212 7.18 1.68 -15.07
C ALA A 212 7.05 2.51 -13.78
N VAL A 213 5.81 2.88 -13.45
CA VAL A 213 5.52 3.76 -12.31
C VAL A 213 5.28 2.94 -11.05
N ALA A 214 5.99 3.28 -9.96
CA ALA A 214 5.85 2.66 -8.66
C ALA A 214 4.92 3.44 -7.71
N ALA A 215 4.81 4.77 -7.89
CA ALA A 215 3.88 5.58 -7.13
C ALA A 215 3.40 6.80 -7.92
N VAL A 216 2.16 7.18 -7.64
CA VAL A 216 1.51 8.38 -8.22
C VAL A 216 1.03 9.31 -7.11
N ALA A 217 0.94 10.59 -7.42
CA ALA A 217 0.32 11.59 -6.55
C ALA A 217 -0.69 12.43 -7.32
N TYR A 218 -1.73 12.85 -6.63
CA TYR A 218 -2.76 13.77 -7.13
C TYR A 218 -2.95 14.93 -6.16
N LYS A 219 -3.08 16.13 -6.71
CA LYS A 219 -3.42 17.35 -5.97
C LYS A 219 -4.58 18.07 -6.66
N GLY A 220 -5.68 18.22 -5.93
CA GLY A 220 -6.89 18.90 -6.38
C GLY A 220 -7.76 19.28 -5.20
N LYS A 221 -9.05 18.96 -5.25
CA LYS A 221 -9.99 19.12 -4.13
C LYS A 221 -9.53 18.37 -2.88
N TYR A 222 -8.87 17.25 -3.09
CA TYR A 222 -8.22 16.40 -2.10
C TYR A 222 -6.83 16.00 -2.63
N LYS A 223 -6.05 15.30 -1.82
CA LYS A 223 -4.75 14.79 -2.26
C LYS A 223 -4.63 13.31 -2.02
N THR A 224 -4.00 12.61 -2.97
CA THR A 224 -3.65 11.21 -2.81
C THR A 224 -2.19 10.97 -3.13
N VAL A 225 -1.59 10.04 -2.39
CA VAL A 225 -0.31 9.40 -2.72
C VAL A 225 -0.57 7.91 -2.72
N ILE A 226 -0.46 7.27 -3.88
CA ILE A 226 -0.72 5.84 -4.06
C ILE A 226 0.57 5.17 -4.50
N SER A 227 1.05 4.20 -3.70
CA SER A 227 2.28 3.47 -3.93
C SER A 227 2.03 1.98 -4.05
N SER A 228 2.54 1.35 -5.10
CA SER A 228 2.57 -0.11 -5.22
C SER A 228 3.70 -0.75 -4.41
N ILE A 229 4.54 0.05 -3.79
CA ILE A 229 5.54 -0.47 -2.86
C ILE A 229 5.04 -0.24 -1.44
N PRO A 230 4.78 -1.32 -0.69
CA PRO A 230 4.46 -1.22 0.72
C PRO A 230 5.52 -0.42 1.48
N PHE A 231 5.10 0.59 2.21
CA PHE A 231 6.00 1.51 2.89
C PHE A 231 6.95 0.80 3.87
N GLU A 232 6.44 -0.16 4.61
CA GLU A 232 7.19 -0.95 5.59
C GLU A 232 8.29 -1.82 4.95
N ALA A 233 8.16 -2.12 3.64
CA ALA A 233 9.16 -2.88 2.90
C ALA A 233 10.40 -2.06 2.52
N LEU A 234 10.36 -0.74 2.63
CA LEU A 234 11.55 0.10 2.44
C LEU A 234 12.67 -0.33 3.39
N THR A 235 13.89 -0.48 2.84
CA THR A 235 14.96 -1.24 3.51
C THR A 235 15.47 -0.59 4.78
N THR A 236 15.50 0.73 4.87
CA THR A 236 16.07 1.44 6.03
C THR A 236 15.06 2.36 6.70
N GLU A 237 15.24 2.58 7.99
CA GLU A 237 14.46 3.55 8.75
C GLU A 237 14.63 4.98 8.20
N TYR A 238 15.85 5.32 7.78
CA TYR A 238 16.13 6.62 7.15
C TYR A 238 15.25 6.84 5.91
N GLN A 239 15.15 5.84 5.02
CA GLN A 239 14.32 5.93 3.82
C GLN A 239 12.83 6.08 4.17
N ARG A 240 12.34 5.32 5.17
CA ARG A 240 10.96 5.44 5.63
C ARG A 240 10.66 6.82 6.21
N ASN A 241 11.51 7.33 7.07
CA ASN A 241 11.34 8.67 7.66
C ASN A 241 11.38 9.76 6.58
N LYS A 242 12.27 9.59 5.59
CA LYS A 242 12.39 10.53 4.48
C LYS A 242 11.15 10.50 3.58
N TRP A 243 10.69 9.31 3.20
CA TRP A 243 9.50 9.13 2.36
C TRP A 243 8.24 9.65 3.06
N MET A 244 8.05 9.32 4.33
CA MET A 244 6.92 9.85 5.11
C MET A 244 6.96 11.38 5.18
N ARG A 245 8.12 11.98 5.38
CA ARG A 245 8.28 13.44 5.37
C ARG A 245 7.86 14.06 4.04
N GLU A 246 8.24 13.47 2.93
CA GLU A 246 7.89 13.97 1.60
C GLU A 246 6.38 13.87 1.34
N ILE A 247 5.73 12.79 1.79
CA ILE A 247 4.28 12.62 1.73
C ILE A 247 3.57 13.69 2.56
N ILE A 248 3.99 13.89 3.81
CA ILE A 248 3.41 14.89 4.71
C ILE A 248 3.57 16.29 4.11
N GLN A 249 4.77 16.65 3.66
CA GLN A 249 5.02 17.93 3.02
C GLN A 249 4.14 18.14 1.79
N PHE A 250 3.92 17.10 1.00
CA PHE A 250 2.99 17.17 -0.13
C PHE A 250 1.55 17.45 0.34
N PHE A 251 1.08 16.80 1.39
CA PHE A 251 -0.26 17.01 1.92
C PHE A 251 -0.44 18.41 2.53
N GLU A 252 0.60 19.00 3.07
CA GLU A 252 0.58 20.36 3.63
C GLU A 252 0.69 21.49 2.59
N THR A 253 1.07 21.18 1.34
CA THR A 253 1.11 22.20 0.28
C THR A 253 -0.28 22.77 0.01
N LYS A 254 -0.43 24.08 -0.03
CA LYS A 254 -1.67 24.76 -0.45
C LYS A 254 -1.94 24.60 -1.93
#